data_78f0d3cbc512deb5391dc5030815fa3e
#
_entry.id   78f0d3cbc512deb5391dc5030815fa3e
#
_cell.length_a   1.000
_cell.length_b   1.000
_cell.length_c   1.000
_cell.angle_alpha   90.00
_cell.angle_beta   90.00
_cell.angle_gamma   90.00
#
_symmetry.space_group_name_H-M   'P 1'
#
loop_
_entity.id
_entity.type
_entity.pdbx_description
1 polymer ?
#
loop_
_entity_poly.entity_id
_entity_poly.type
_entity_poly.pdbx_seq_one_letter_code
_entity_poly.pdbx_strand_id
1 'polypeptide(L)'
;WTLPYGPLMSIPPVASYLILHNTFNLLPADSAYHIPIILWGVIGIAILYVFLKEAINARTALFASLFLGLSPRYFGDLHNNMKDIPSAAAFALNMWLLWRLVNHKRLIDLIVAAIAFAVAFNIKVNSVFIPVIAAAWFLYIFLMHRKSFRPTRFVPYFFLAPIFAFLLWWVFWPDPFGQLRHAFLTFGIGTNNIEVILNGAWYCSGSTVPWYYPYWYLVITTPLVILGFFLIGLMSLIRHIRPVSILLLLWFFLPLTRYFIPTIGVIDGIRHFEEVLLPLSAIAAIGLDRLLSFARPGLAKLILLFVYSLLLITIGVYHPYQIAYFNELVGGAKGAVGKYDLDYWGT
;
A
#
# COMPACT_ATOMS: atom_id res chain seq x y z
N TRP A 1 14.27 -21.96 -1.85
CA TRP A 1 13.62 -20.66 -1.88
C TRP A 1 12.85 -20.52 -3.18
N THR A 2 11.54 -20.66 -3.09
CA THR A 2 10.67 -20.46 -4.24
C THR A 2 10.29 -18.98 -4.28
N LEU A 3 10.68 -18.32 -5.35
CA LEU A 3 10.25 -16.98 -5.71
C LEU A 3 8.73 -16.96 -5.93
N PRO A 4 8.01 -15.93 -5.51
CA PRO A 4 8.23 -14.55 -5.96
C PRO A 4 8.70 -13.55 -4.88
N TYR A 5 9.25 -14.01 -3.80
CA TYR A 5 9.63 -13.15 -2.67
C TYR A 5 11.14 -13.14 -2.50
N GLY A 6 11.71 -11.94 -2.35
CA GLY A 6 13.13 -11.78 -2.09
C GLY A 6 13.52 -12.15 -0.66
N PRO A 7 14.81 -12.37 -0.43
CA PRO A 7 15.33 -12.85 0.84
C PRO A 7 15.21 -11.84 1.98
N LEU A 8 15.12 -10.54 1.69
CA LEU A 8 15.12 -9.50 2.72
C LEU A 8 13.99 -9.63 3.74
N MET A 9 12.81 -10.11 3.31
CA MET A 9 11.67 -10.22 4.22
C MET A 9 11.67 -11.47 5.12
N SER A 10 12.54 -12.43 4.84
CA SER A 10 12.69 -13.59 5.73
C SER A 10 13.67 -13.32 6.88
N ILE A 11 14.60 -12.38 6.71
CA ILE A 11 15.64 -12.11 7.69
C ILE A 11 15.10 -11.44 8.97
N PRO A 12 14.34 -10.32 8.92
CA PRO A 12 13.90 -9.64 10.13
C PRO A 12 13.01 -10.49 11.06
N PRO A 13 11.99 -11.24 10.57
CA PRO A 13 11.18 -12.11 11.43
C PRO A 13 11.99 -13.22 12.08
N VAL A 14 12.90 -13.87 11.33
CA VAL A 14 13.76 -14.93 11.89
C VAL A 14 14.73 -14.35 12.91
N ALA A 15 15.36 -13.22 12.63
CA ALA A 15 16.26 -12.56 13.59
C ALA A 15 15.51 -12.15 14.87
N SER A 16 14.31 -11.58 14.74
CA SER A 16 13.47 -11.22 15.87
C SER A 16 13.09 -12.45 16.71
N TYR A 17 12.68 -13.55 16.05
CA TYR A 17 12.39 -14.80 16.71
C TYR A 17 13.61 -15.35 17.49
N LEU A 18 14.78 -15.42 16.84
CA LEU A 18 16.00 -15.93 17.48
C LEU A 18 16.43 -15.06 18.67
N ILE A 19 16.31 -13.74 18.56
CA ILE A 19 16.71 -12.82 19.62
C ILE A 19 15.68 -12.81 20.75
N LEU A 20 14.41 -12.51 20.44
CA LEU A 20 13.41 -12.23 21.47
C LEU A 20 12.82 -13.49 22.09
N HIS A 21 12.70 -14.58 21.34
CA HIS A 21 12.19 -15.85 21.86
C HIS A 21 13.32 -16.77 22.32
N ASN A 22 14.23 -17.17 21.41
CA ASN A 22 15.23 -18.21 21.75
C ASN A 22 16.32 -17.73 22.70
N THR A 23 16.82 -16.49 22.52
CA THR A 23 17.97 -16.01 23.32
C THR A 23 17.51 -15.39 24.63
N PHE A 24 16.55 -14.48 24.60
CA PHE A 24 16.14 -13.74 25.78
C PHE A 24 14.84 -14.24 26.42
N ASN A 25 14.10 -15.13 25.78
CA ASN A 25 12.79 -15.66 26.24
C ASN A 25 11.82 -14.55 26.69
N LEU A 26 11.81 -13.41 25.97
CA LEU A 26 11.00 -12.23 26.30
C LEU A 26 9.56 -12.36 25.80
N LEU A 27 9.35 -13.05 24.67
CA LEU A 27 8.09 -13.14 23.99
C LEU A 27 7.78 -14.55 23.52
N PRO A 28 6.48 -14.94 23.39
CA PRO A 28 6.08 -16.13 22.67
C PRO A 28 6.65 -16.15 21.25
N ALA A 29 6.86 -17.34 20.69
CA ALA A 29 7.48 -17.54 19.38
C ALA A 29 6.78 -16.76 18.27
N ASP A 30 5.46 -16.85 18.22
CA ASP A 30 4.63 -16.17 17.24
C ASP A 30 4.73 -14.64 17.34
N SER A 31 4.56 -14.11 18.54
CA SER A 31 4.69 -12.66 18.80
C SER A 31 6.07 -12.13 18.42
N ALA A 32 7.14 -12.85 18.77
CA ALA A 32 8.50 -12.48 18.43
C ALA A 32 8.73 -12.44 16.91
N TYR A 33 8.10 -13.37 16.18
CA TYR A 33 8.20 -13.44 14.72
C TYR A 33 7.46 -12.29 14.01
N HIS A 34 6.35 -11.79 14.59
CA HIS A 34 5.52 -10.76 13.96
C HIS A 34 5.93 -9.30 14.30
N ILE A 35 6.73 -9.06 15.35
CA ILE A 35 7.18 -7.69 15.71
C ILE A 35 7.75 -6.89 14.53
N PRO A 36 8.64 -7.43 13.68
CA PRO A 36 9.16 -6.66 12.55
C PRO A 36 8.09 -6.20 11.57
N ILE A 37 6.99 -6.93 11.45
CA ILE A 37 5.88 -6.57 10.57
C ILE A 37 5.15 -5.34 11.12
N ILE A 38 4.86 -5.36 12.43
CA ILE A 38 4.27 -4.22 13.13
C ILE A 38 5.15 -2.97 12.95
N LEU A 39 6.47 -3.13 13.10
CA LEU A 39 7.41 -2.02 12.90
C LEU A 39 7.37 -1.49 11.47
N TRP A 40 7.32 -2.35 10.45
CA TRP A 40 7.15 -1.93 9.06
C TRP A 40 5.87 -1.14 8.83
N GLY A 41 4.76 -1.57 9.41
CA GLY A 41 3.50 -0.86 9.29
C GLY A 41 3.52 0.50 9.97
N VAL A 42 4.11 0.61 11.18
CA VAL A 42 4.30 1.89 11.87
C VAL A 42 5.22 2.82 11.06
N ILE A 43 6.31 2.28 10.50
CA ILE A 43 7.20 3.01 9.59
C ILE A 43 6.42 3.51 8.37
N GLY A 44 5.55 2.70 7.78
CA GLY A 44 4.70 3.09 6.65
C GLY A 44 3.80 4.29 6.99
N ILE A 45 3.17 4.29 8.18
CA ILE A 45 2.37 5.42 8.67
C ILE A 45 3.25 6.67 8.86
N ALA A 46 4.43 6.52 9.46
CA ALA A 46 5.36 7.62 9.68
C ALA A 46 5.88 8.22 8.36
N ILE A 47 6.20 7.38 7.37
CA ILE A 47 6.63 7.82 6.04
C ILE A 47 5.49 8.58 5.34
N LEU A 48 4.25 8.06 5.41
CA LEU A 48 3.08 8.74 4.85
C LEU A 48 2.92 10.14 5.46
N TYR A 49 3.10 10.26 6.79
CA TYR A 49 3.08 11.55 7.48
C TYR A 49 4.15 12.50 6.93
N VAL A 50 5.41 12.06 6.89
CA VAL A 50 6.53 12.90 6.45
C VAL A 50 6.34 13.33 5.00
N PHE A 51 5.96 12.41 4.13
CA PHE A 51 5.68 12.68 2.72
C PHE A 51 4.61 13.75 2.55
N LEU A 52 3.45 13.57 3.18
CA LEU A 52 2.33 14.52 3.02
C LEU A 52 2.58 15.84 3.72
N LYS A 53 3.34 15.87 4.83
CA LYS A 53 3.78 17.09 5.47
C LYS A 53 4.66 17.95 4.55
N GLU A 54 5.60 17.32 3.83
CA GLU A 54 6.46 18.00 2.86
C GLU A 54 5.70 18.39 1.58
N ALA A 55 4.80 17.54 1.10
CA ALA A 55 4.13 17.71 -0.18
C ALA A 55 2.87 18.59 -0.10
N ILE A 56 2.20 18.65 1.04
CA ILE A 56 0.92 19.34 1.23
C ILE A 56 0.96 20.22 2.49
N ASN A 57 0.76 19.64 3.67
CA ASN A 57 0.84 20.29 4.98
C ASN A 57 0.75 19.28 6.14
N ALA A 58 1.12 19.70 7.36
CA ALA A 58 1.14 18.86 8.55
C ALA A 58 -0.26 18.37 8.99
N ARG A 59 -1.32 19.17 8.76
CA ARG A 59 -2.70 18.82 9.15
C ARG A 59 -3.25 17.68 8.30
N THR A 60 -3.13 17.78 6.98
CA THR A 60 -3.49 16.70 6.05
C THR A 60 -2.66 15.45 6.32
N ALA A 61 -1.35 15.59 6.60
CA ALA A 61 -0.47 14.48 6.93
C ALA A 61 -0.95 13.73 8.19
N LEU A 62 -1.30 14.45 9.25
CA LEU A 62 -1.84 13.85 10.47
C LEU A 62 -3.15 13.08 10.21
N PHE A 63 -4.07 13.69 9.46
CA PHE A 63 -5.34 13.02 9.12
C PHE A 63 -5.11 11.74 8.31
N ALA A 64 -4.20 11.76 7.33
CA ALA A 64 -3.87 10.58 6.55
C ALA A 64 -3.28 9.45 7.39
N SER A 65 -2.36 9.79 8.29
CA SER A 65 -1.75 8.84 9.22
C SER A 65 -2.77 8.21 10.16
N LEU A 66 -3.70 9.01 10.66
CA LEU A 66 -4.78 8.51 11.51
C LEU A 66 -5.78 7.65 10.72
N PHE A 67 -6.13 8.03 9.49
CA PHE A 67 -7.00 7.20 8.65
C PHE A 67 -6.37 5.86 8.32
N LEU A 68 -5.08 5.84 7.99
CA LEU A 68 -4.37 4.59 7.71
C LEU A 68 -4.26 3.72 8.97
N GLY A 69 -3.77 4.28 10.08
CA GLY A 69 -3.56 3.54 11.33
C GLY A 69 -4.85 3.07 12.00
N LEU A 70 -5.97 3.76 11.75
CA LEU A 70 -7.31 3.40 12.25
C LEU A 70 -8.17 2.70 11.19
N SER A 71 -7.61 2.36 10.03
CA SER A 71 -8.27 1.48 9.05
C SER A 71 -8.25 0.04 9.58
N PRO A 72 -9.41 -0.62 9.81
CA PRO A 72 -9.44 -1.94 10.44
C PRO A 72 -8.62 -2.98 9.68
N ARG A 73 -8.69 -3.01 8.35
CA ARG A 73 -7.91 -3.95 7.53
C ARG A 73 -6.42 -3.72 7.68
N TYR A 74 -5.94 -2.49 7.51
CA TYR A 74 -4.52 -2.18 7.69
C TYR A 74 -4.04 -2.50 9.11
N PHE A 75 -4.87 -2.17 10.13
CA PHE A 75 -4.57 -2.50 11.52
C PHE A 75 -4.49 -4.01 11.77
N GLY A 76 -5.39 -4.80 11.19
CA GLY A 76 -5.36 -6.26 11.30
C GLY A 76 -4.14 -6.86 10.60
N ASP A 77 -3.87 -6.42 9.37
CA ASP A 77 -2.75 -6.91 8.56
C ASP A 77 -1.39 -6.57 9.15
N LEU A 78 -1.26 -5.48 9.94
CA LEU A 78 -0.05 -5.16 10.72
C LEU A 78 0.45 -6.33 11.59
N HIS A 79 -0.45 -7.19 12.06
CA HIS A 79 -0.11 -8.24 13.01
C HIS A 79 0.18 -9.59 12.32
N ASN A 80 -0.26 -9.76 11.07
CA ASN A 80 -0.23 -11.07 10.41
C ASN A 80 0.49 -11.06 9.06
N ASN A 81 0.44 -9.97 8.31
CA ASN A 81 0.80 -9.96 6.90
C ASN A 81 2.27 -9.63 6.67
N MET A 82 3.11 -10.68 6.63
CA MET A 82 4.58 -10.58 6.56
C MET A 82 5.15 -9.93 5.30
N LYS A 83 4.37 -9.77 4.24
CA LYS A 83 4.89 -9.34 2.94
C LYS A 83 4.19 -8.10 2.42
N ASP A 84 2.89 -8.01 2.58
CA ASP A 84 2.09 -6.98 1.94
C ASP A 84 2.20 -5.66 2.71
N ILE A 85 2.18 -5.69 4.05
CA ILE A 85 2.44 -4.51 4.88
C ILE A 85 3.86 -3.93 4.67
N PRO A 86 4.96 -4.71 4.73
CA PRO A 86 6.28 -4.19 4.38
C PRO A 86 6.36 -3.68 2.94
N SER A 87 5.69 -4.33 1.99
CA SER A 87 5.60 -3.87 0.61
C SER A 87 4.90 -2.51 0.51
N ALA A 88 3.77 -2.33 1.20
CA ALA A 88 3.03 -1.08 1.24
C ALA A 88 3.86 0.06 1.85
N ALA A 89 4.59 -0.20 2.95
CA ALA A 89 5.50 0.76 3.58
C ALA A 89 6.67 1.13 2.66
N ALA A 90 7.27 0.13 1.98
CA ALA A 90 8.34 0.36 1.01
C ALA A 90 7.84 1.15 -0.20
N PHE A 91 6.61 0.93 -0.64
CA PHE A 91 5.96 1.74 -1.67
C PHE A 91 5.85 3.20 -1.24
N ALA A 92 5.38 3.48 -0.02
CA ALA A 92 5.31 4.84 0.53
C ALA A 92 6.67 5.51 0.57
N LEU A 93 7.72 4.78 1.00
CA LEU A 93 9.09 5.28 1.01
C LEU A 93 9.54 5.70 -0.40
N ASN A 94 9.26 4.88 -1.39
CA ASN A 94 9.58 5.20 -2.78
C ASN A 94 8.83 6.43 -3.28
N MET A 95 7.53 6.56 -3.03
CA MET A 95 6.75 7.74 -3.44
C MET A 95 7.30 9.03 -2.80
N TRP A 96 7.65 8.98 -1.53
CA TRP A 96 8.29 10.12 -0.86
C TRP A 96 9.67 10.45 -1.45
N LEU A 97 10.52 9.46 -1.70
CA LEU A 97 11.86 9.67 -2.26
C LEU A 97 11.81 10.16 -3.72
N LEU A 98 10.87 9.67 -4.52
CA LEU A 98 10.61 10.20 -5.86
C LEU A 98 10.16 11.67 -5.79
N TRP A 99 9.29 12.01 -4.84
CA TRP A 99 8.89 13.39 -4.57
C TRP A 99 10.11 14.27 -4.23
N ARG A 100 10.98 13.81 -3.34
CA ARG A 100 12.22 14.52 -2.98
C ARG A 100 13.18 14.66 -4.14
N LEU A 101 13.36 13.60 -4.93
CA LEU A 101 14.20 13.60 -6.12
C LEU A 101 13.80 14.73 -7.10
N VAL A 102 12.51 14.95 -7.30
CA VAL A 102 12.00 16.01 -8.17
C VAL A 102 12.20 17.39 -7.57
N ASN A 103 11.96 17.55 -6.26
CA ASN A 103 11.97 18.86 -5.61
C ASN A 103 13.37 19.29 -5.18
N HIS A 104 14.19 18.41 -4.63
CA HIS A 104 15.54 18.74 -4.13
C HIS A 104 16.61 18.62 -5.22
N LYS A 105 16.42 17.69 -6.18
CA LYS A 105 17.32 17.49 -7.33
C LYS A 105 18.77 17.15 -6.94
N ARG A 106 18.98 16.48 -5.79
CA ARG A 106 20.30 16.09 -5.28
C ARG A 106 20.65 14.68 -5.78
N LEU A 107 21.94 14.41 -6.01
CA LEU A 107 22.42 13.07 -6.39
C LEU A 107 22.10 12.01 -5.33
N ILE A 108 22.18 12.40 -4.05
CA ILE A 108 21.84 11.49 -2.96
C ILE A 108 20.37 11.04 -3.00
N ASP A 109 19.44 11.93 -3.35
CA ASP A 109 18.02 11.58 -3.47
C ASP A 109 17.80 10.56 -4.61
N LEU A 110 18.58 10.62 -5.69
CA LEU A 110 18.57 9.64 -6.77
C LEU A 110 19.05 8.26 -6.30
N ILE A 111 20.20 8.22 -5.62
CA ILE A 111 20.80 6.97 -5.14
C ILE A 111 19.88 6.31 -4.11
N VAL A 112 19.39 7.08 -3.14
CA VAL A 112 18.51 6.55 -2.08
C VAL A 112 17.17 6.09 -2.65
N ALA A 113 16.59 6.78 -3.65
CA ALA A 113 15.37 6.34 -4.32
C ALA A 113 15.61 5.01 -5.08
N ALA A 114 16.75 4.85 -5.75
CA ALA A 114 17.08 3.62 -6.46
C ALA A 114 17.31 2.44 -5.49
N ILE A 115 17.96 2.67 -4.35
CA ILE A 115 18.13 1.65 -3.29
C ILE A 115 16.76 1.31 -2.65
N ALA A 116 15.92 2.30 -2.39
CA ALA A 116 14.59 2.06 -1.84
C ALA A 116 13.72 1.22 -2.78
N PHE A 117 13.82 1.43 -4.09
CA PHE A 117 13.19 0.54 -5.07
C PHE A 117 13.74 -0.88 -4.97
N ALA A 118 15.05 -1.04 -4.89
CA ALA A 118 15.69 -2.34 -4.75
C ALA A 118 15.20 -3.09 -3.50
N VAL A 119 15.06 -2.41 -2.38
CA VAL A 119 14.47 -2.96 -1.15
C VAL A 119 13.00 -3.36 -1.39
N ALA A 120 12.18 -2.48 -1.96
CA ALA A 120 10.77 -2.76 -2.25
C ALA A 120 10.61 -3.97 -3.19
N PHE A 121 11.41 -4.05 -4.25
CA PHE A 121 11.38 -5.17 -5.19
C PHE A 121 11.81 -6.49 -4.54
N ASN A 122 12.78 -6.45 -3.62
CA ASN A 122 13.19 -7.61 -2.82
C ASN A 122 12.13 -8.05 -1.80
N ILE A 123 11.22 -7.17 -1.40
CA ILE A 123 10.07 -7.54 -0.56
C ILE A 123 9.04 -8.26 -1.43
N LYS A 124 8.64 -7.64 -2.54
CA LYS A 124 7.59 -8.17 -3.42
C LYS A 124 7.76 -7.64 -4.84
N VAL A 125 7.73 -8.52 -5.82
CA VAL A 125 7.85 -8.19 -7.27
C VAL A 125 6.79 -7.18 -7.73
N ASN A 126 5.65 -7.09 -7.01
CA ASN A 126 4.62 -6.07 -7.20
C ASN A 126 5.18 -4.64 -7.26
N SER A 127 6.31 -4.39 -6.61
CA SER A 127 7.01 -3.10 -6.62
C SER A 127 7.47 -2.65 -8.02
N VAL A 128 7.34 -3.50 -9.05
CA VAL A 128 7.55 -3.11 -10.46
C VAL A 128 6.66 -1.94 -10.89
N PHE A 129 5.52 -1.71 -10.21
CA PHE A 129 4.69 -0.54 -10.47
C PHE A 129 5.34 0.78 -10.05
N ILE A 130 6.32 0.77 -9.13
CA ILE A 130 7.04 1.98 -8.71
C ILE A 130 7.74 2.69 -9.87
N PRO A 131 8.61 2.04 -10.66
CA PRO A 131 9.21 2.70 -11.82
C PRO A 131 8.20 3.07 -12.91
N VAL A 132 7.09 2.34 -13.04
CA VAL A 132 6.01 2.70 -13.99
C VAL A 132 5.30 3.99 -13.52
N ILE A 133 4.99 4.11 -12.24
CA ILE A 133 4.46 5.34 -11.64
C ILE A 133 5.46 6.49 -11.81
N ALA A 134 6.75 6.24 -11.54
CA ALA A 134 7.81 7.23 -11.70
C ALA A 134 7.89 7.74 -13.14
N ALA A 135 7.86 6.83 -14.12
CA ALA A 135 7.90 7.18 -15.55
C ALA A 135 6.70 8.05 -15.95
N ALA A 136 5.48 7.63 -15.59
CA ALA A 136 4.26 8.37 -15.88
C ALA A 136 4.26 9.76 -15.22
N TRP A 137 4.69 9.84 -13.96
CA TRP A 137 4.76 11.09 -13.21
C TRP A 137 5.85 12.03 -13.73
N PHE A 138 7.03 11.52 -14.05
CA PHE A 138 8.11 12.32 -14.66
C PHE A 138 7.72 12.81 -16.04
N LEU A 139 7.02 12.02 -16.82
CA LEU A 139 6.47 12.43 -18.12
C LEU A 139 5.46 13.59 -17.93
N TYR A 140 4.55 13.47 -16.98
CA TYR A 140 3.63 14.55 -16.64
C TYR A 140 4.38 15.85 -16.28
N ILE A 141 5.38 15.77 -15.39
CA ILE A 141 6.17 16.96 -15.00
C ILE A 141 6.94 17.53 -16.20
N PHE A 142 7.51 16.67 -17.04
CA PHE A 142 8.20 17.09 -18.26
C PHE A 142 7.26 17.85 -19.21
N LEU A 143 6.05 17.36 -19.42
CA LEU A 143 5.08 18.00 -20.31
C LEU A 143 4.56 19.33 -19.77
N MET A 144 4.29 19.41 -18.46
CA MET A 144 3.69 20.59 -17.81
C MET A 144 4.72 21.62 -17.35
N HIS A 145 5.93 21.19 -17.00
CA HIS A 145 6.96 22.04 -16.39
C HIS A 145 8.31 21.95 -17.15
N ARG A 146 8.27 21.93 -18.49
CA ARG A 146 9.45 21.77 -19.37
C ARG A 146 10.66 22.61 -19.00
N LYS A 147 10.45 23.89 -18.62
CA LYS A 147 11.53 24.83 -18.31
C LYS A 147 12.35 24.45 -17.05
N SER A 148 11.74 23.78 -16.09
CA SER A 148 12.38 23.40 -14.81
C SER A 148 12.77 21.94 -14.72
N PHE A 149 12.27 21.10 -15.61
CA PHE A 149 12.54 19.66 -15.62
C PHE A 149 13.71 19.31 -16.52
N ARG A 150 14.70 18.62 -15.98
CA ARG A 150 15.87 18.11 -16.74
C ARG A 150 15.83 16.58 -16.75
N PRO A 151 15.44 15.93 -17.86
CA PRO A 151 15.35 14.46 -17.97
C PRO A 151 16.63 13.75 -17.55
N THR A 152 17.79 14.30 -17.87
CA THR A 152 19.11 13.73 -17.56
C THR A 152 19.34 13.46 -16.07
N ARG A 153 18.58 14.11 -15.17
CA ARG A 153 18.66 13.87 -13.72
C ARG A 153 17.82 12.71 -13.25
N PHE A 154 16.81 12.31 -14.00
CA PHE A 154 15.81 11.30 -13.61
C PHE A 154 16.00 9.98 -14.39
N VAL A 155 16.49 10.05 -15.63
CA VAL A 155 16.80 8.87 -16.46
C VAL A 155 17.72 7.89 -15.73
N PRO A 156 18.78 8.32 -15.02
CA PRO A 156 19.67 7.39 -14.31
C PRO A 156 18.94 6.53 -13.25
N TYR A 157 17.81 6.98 -12.72
CA TYR A 157 16.99 6.17 -11.80
C TYR A 157 16.60 4.82 -12.42
N PHE A 158 16.17 4.82 -13.67
CA PHE A 158 15.70 3.60 -14.37
C PHE A 158 16.82 2.59 -14.70
N PHE A 159 18.08 3.00 -14.59
CA PHE A 159 19.24 2.12 -14.70
C PHE A 159 19.76 1.68 -13.33
N LEU A 160 19.88 2.61 -12.39
CA LEU A 160 20.39 2.32 -11.05
C LEU A 160 19.43 1.44 -10.23
N ALA A 161 18.12 1.68 -10.33
CA ALA A 161 17.12 0.94 -9.60
C ALA A 161 17.15 -0.59 -9.88
N PRO A 162 17.11 -1.06 -11.14
CA PRO A 162 17.25 -2.49 -11.43
C PRO A 162 18.64 -3.05 -11.10
N ILE A 163 19.71 -2.27 -11.25
CA ILE A 163 21.06 -2.70 -10.85
C ILE A 163 21.10 -2.99 -9.35
N PHE A 164 20.62 -2.07 -8.51
CA PHE A 164 20.58 -2.31 -7.07
C PHE A 164 19.61 -3.43 -6.70
N ALA A 165 18.46 -3.55 -7.40
CA ALA A 165 17.55 -4.66 -7.18
C ALA A 165 18.21 -6.01 -7.45
N PHE A 166 18.97 -6.13 -8.54
CA PHE A 166 19.74 -7.31 -8.88
C PHE A 166 20.84 -7.60 -7.83
N LEU A 167 21.58 -6.59 -7.41
CA LEU A 167 22.64 -6.74 -6.43
C LEU A 167 22.11 -7.19 -5.05
N LEU A 168 20.94 -6.70 -4.63
CA LEU A 168 20.31 -7.09 -3.38
C LEU A 168 19.62 -8.46 -3.44
N TRP A 169 19.34 -8.98 -4.61
CA TRP A 169 18.67 -10.27 -4.77
C TRP A 169 19.63 -11.34 -5.29
N TRP A 170 20.53 -11.79 -4.43
CA TRP A 170 21.59 -12.74 -4.77
C TRP A 170 21.11 -14.09 -5.34
N VAL A 171 19.84 -14.47 -5.10
CA VAL A 171 19.23 -15.66 -5.70
C VAL A 171 19.14 -15.56 -7.22
N PHE A 172 19.14 -14.34 -7.77
CA PHE A 172 19.13 -14.13 -9.22
C PHE A 172 20.50 -14.29 -9.88
N TRP A 173 21.60 -14.26 -9.12
CA TRP A 173 22.94 -14.20 -9.69
C TRP A 173 23.34 -15.41 -10.55
N PRO A 174 22.98 -16.69 -10.20
CA PRO A 174 23.35 -17.84 -11.03
C PRO A 174 22.62 -17.88 -12.37
N ASP A 175 21.37 -17.42 -12.43
CA ASP A 175 20.52 -17.40 -13.63
C ASP A 175 19.56 -16.19 -13.59
N PRO A 176 20.06 -14.97 -13.92
CA PRO A 176 19.29 -13.75 -13.79
C PRO A 176 17.99 -13.74 -14.58
N PHE A 177 18.05 -14.18 -15.82
CA PHE A 177 16.89 -14.13 -16.73
C PHE A 177 15.86 -15.21 -16.43
N GLY A 178 16.30 -16.43 -16.14
CA GLY A 178 15.41 -17.53 -15.76
C GLY A 178 14.71 -17.25 -14.45
N GLN A 179 15.43 -16.78 -13.44
CA GLN A 179 14.87 -16.43 -12.13
C GLN A 179 13.91 -15.23 -12.21
N LEU A 180 14.25 -14.21 -12.98
CA LEU A 180 13.36 -13.06 -13.18
C LEU A 180 12.08 -13.47 -13.90
N ARG A 181 12.21 -14.27 -14.98
CA ARG A 181 11.05 -14.83 -15.69
C ARG A 181 10.17 -15.66 -14.74
N HIS A 182 10.79 -16.53 -13.94
CA HIS A 182 10.07 -17.35 -12.95
C HIS A 182 9.33 -16.48 -11.91
N ALA A 183 9.98 -15.46 -11.37
CA ALA A 183 9.37 -14.54 -10.42
C ALA A 183 8.14 -13.83 -11.02
N PHE A 184 8.22 -13.32 -12.24
CA PHE A 184 7.07 -12.67 -12.90
C PHE A 184 5.96 -13.64 -13.24
N LEU A 185 6.29 -14.85 -13.74
CA LEU A 185 5.28 -15.87 -13.99
C LEU A 185 4.57 -16.29 -12.71
N THR A 186 5.31 -16.59 -11.65
CA THR A 186 4.74 -16.98 -10.35
C THR A 186 3.88 -15.85 -9.77
N PHE A 187 4.33 -14.60 -9.91
CA PHE A 187 3.55 -13.44 -9.45
C PHE A 187 2.28 -13.24 -10.27
N GLY A 188 2.35 -13.41 -11.59
CA GLY A 188 1.21 -13.21 -12.49
C GLY A 188 0.17 -14.32 -12.44
N ILE A 189 0.61 -15.57 -12.30
CA ILE A 189 -0.25 -16.76 -12.42
C ILE A 189 -0.25 -17.68 -11.18
N GLY A 190 0.57 -17.38 -10.17
CA GLY A 190 0.72 -18.25 -9.00
C GLY A 190 -0.53 -18.37 -8.13
N THR A 191 -1.49 -17.45 -8.29
CA THR A 191 -2.80 -17.48 -7.64
C THR A 191 -3.92 -17.96 -8.56
N ASN A 192 -3.60 -18.35 -9.80
CA ASN A 192 -4.59 -18.85 -10.73
C ASN A 192 -5.12 -20.23 -10.29
N ASN A 193 -6.36 -20.53 -10.70
CA ASN A 193 -7.08 -21.76 -10.35
C ASN A 193 -7.42 -21.91 -8.85
N ILE A 194 -7.33 -20.84 -8.07
CA ILE A 194 -7.82 -20.79 -6.69
C ILE A 194 -9.27 -20.29 -6.72
N GLU A 195 -10.13 -20.96 -5.98
CA GLU A 195 -11.53 -20.55 -5.85
C GLU A 195 -11.65 -19.30 -4.98
N VAL A 196 -12.49 -18.36 -5.40
CA VAL A 196 -12.77 -17.09 -4.74
C VAL A 196 -14.27 -16.87 -4.69
N ILE A 197 -14.79 -16.47 -3.55
CA ILE A 197 -16.19 -16.10 -3.41
C ILE A 197 -16.38 -14.58 -3.51
N LEU A 198 -17.27 -14.15 -4.39
CA LEU A 198 -17.60 -12.73 -4.57
C LEU A 198 -19.11 -12.57 -4.77
N ASN A 199 -19.77 -11.78 -3.92
CA ASN A 199 -21.23 -11.58 -3.94
C ASN A 199 -22.03 -12.89 -3.84
N GLY A 200 -21.49 -13.92 -3.17
CA GLY A 200 -22.12 -15.24 -3.03
C GLY A 200 -21.96 -16.17 -4.22
N ALA A 201 -21.23 -15.77 -5.26
CA ALA A 201 -20.90 -16.59 -6.41
C ALA A 201 -19.43 -17.02 -6.38
N TRP A 202 -19.15 -18.25 -6.79
CA TRP A 202 -17.80 -18.79 -6.88
C TRP A 202 -17.17 -18.44 -8.22
N TYR A 203 -15.93 -18.01 -8.18
CA TYR A 203 -15.10 -17.65 -9.32
C TYR A 203 -13.76 -18.34 -9.24
N CYS A 204 -13.11 -18.53 -10.39
CA CYS A 204 -11.77 -19.09 -10.46
C CYS A 204 -10.77 -17.95 -10.75
N SER A 205 -9.83 -17.74 -9.84
CA SER A 205 -8.79 -16.73 -9.96
C SER A 205 -7.97 -16.93 -11.24
N GLY A 206 -7.67 -15.84 -11.94
CA GLY A 206 -6.94 -15.85 -13.22
C GLY A 206 -7.76 -16.31 -14.44
N SER A 207 -9.08 -16.51 -14.28
CA SER A 207 -9.96 -16.87 -15.41
C SER A 207 -11.33 -16.20 -15.37
N THR A 208 -12.09 -16.33 -14.28
CA THR A 208 -13.49 -15.87 -14.22
C THR A 208 -13.74 -14.74 -13.22
N VAL A 209 -12.75 -14.41 -12.35
CA VAL A 209 -12.92 -13.29 -11.40
C VAL A 209 -13.09 -11.99 -12.14
N PRO A 210 -14.16 -11.20 -11.85
CA PRO A 210 -14.42 -9.95 -12.53
C PRO A 210 -13.32 -8.91 -12.29
N TRP A 211 -13.00 -8.10 -13.30
CA TRP A 211 -12.01 -7.03 -13.24
C TRP A 211 -12.26 -5.99 -12.12
N TYR A 212 -13.53 -5.84 -11.69
CA TYR A 212 -13.90 -4.89 -10.64
C TYR A 212 -13.68 -5.43 -9.23
N TYR A 213 -13.22 -6.67 -9.05
CA TYR A 213 -12.95 -7.29 -7.75
C TYR A 213 -12.14 -6.39 -6.81
N PRO A 214 -10.97 -5.85 -7.19
CA PRO A 214 -10.17 -5.04 -6.27
C PRO A 214 -10.87 -3.74 -5.86
N TYR A 215 -11.58 -3.12 -6.80
CA TYR A 215 -12.34 -1.89 -6.51
C TYR A 215 -13.51 -2.16 -5.55
N TRP A 216 -14.20 -3.27 -5.77
CA TRP A 216 -15.32 -3.65 -4.93
C TRP A 216 -14.85 -4.01 -3.51
N TYR A 217 -13.78 -4.80 -3.38
CA TYR A 217 -13.21 -5.10 -2.06
C TYR A 217 -12.72 -3.85 -1.34
N LEU A 218 -12.09 -2.89 -2.00
CA LEU A 218 -11.74 -1.59 -1.39
C LEU A 218 -12.99 -0.86 -0.87
N VAL A 219 -14.09 -0.88 -1.64
CA VAL A 219 -15.33 -0.23 -1.22
C VAL A 219 -15.93 -0.91 0.01
N ILE A 220 -16.01 -2.23 0.05
CA ILE A 220 -16.71 -2.95 1.13
C ILE A 220 -15.85 -3.20 2.38
N THR A 221 -14.54 -3.03 2.30
CA THR A 221 -13.61 -3.22 3.42
C THR A 221 -12.99 -1.92 3.96
N THR A 222 -13.35 -0.78 3.38
CA THR A 222 -12.97 0.54 3.91
C THR A 222 -14.15 1.15 4.67
N PRO A 223 -13.94 1.72 5.88
CA PRO A 223 -14.99 2.41 6.62
C PRO A 223 -15.67 3.49 5.78
N LEU A 224 -17.01 3.56 5.81
CA LEU A 224 -17.79 4.48 4.99
C LEU A 224 -17.39 5.94 5.17
N VAL A 225 -16.99 6.32 6.37
CA VAL A 225 -16.52 7.68 6.67
C VAL A 225 -15.24 8.00 5.91
N ILE A 226 -14.32 7.06 5.77
CA ILE A 226 -13.09 7.22 4.97
C ILE A 226 -13.44 7.29 3.48
N LEU A 227 -14.35 6.43 3.00
CA LEU A 227 -14.82 6.46 1.61
C LEU A 227 -15.49 7.80 1.25
N GLY A 228 -16.32 8.33 2.14
CA GLY A 228 -16.95 9.64 1.92
C GLY A 228 -15.92 10.75 1.76
N PHE A 229 -14.92 10.79 2.63
CA PHE A 229 -13.81 11.77 2.50
C PHE A 229 -12.91 11.47 1.29
N PHE A 230 -12.70 10.22 0.93
CA PHE A 230 -11.98 9.86 -0.29
C PHE A 230 -12.64 10.44 -1.54
N LEU A 231 -13.96 10.35 -1.66
CA LEU A 231 -14.69 10.94 -2.79
C LEU A 231 -14.56 12.46 -2.84
N ILE A 232 -14.65 13.16 -1.69
CA ILE A 232 -14.44 14.61 -1.60
C ILE A 232 -12.99 14.96 -1.99
N GLY A 233 -12.03 14.21 -1.49
CA GLY A 233 -10.61 14.39 -1.79
C GLY A 233 -10.29 14.15 -3.26
N LEU A 234 -10.82 13.08 -3.84
CA LEU A 234 -10.68 12.77 -5.26
C LEU A 234 -11.20 13.91 -6.14
N MET A 235 -12.41 14.41 -5.83
CA MET A 235 -12.97 15.56 -6.52
C MET A 235 -12.08 16.81 -6.38
N SER A 236 -11.52 17.05 -5.20
CA SER A 236 -10.59 18.16 -4.95
C SER A 236 -9.30 18.03 -5.77
N LEU A 237 -8.72 16.84 -5.85
CA LEU A 237 -7.52 16.58 -6.64
C LEU A 237 -7.74 16.78 -8.14
N ILE A 238 -8.87 16.33 -8.66
CA ILE A 238 -9.23 16.47 -10.08
C ILE A 238 -9.47 17.96 -10.44
N ARG A 239 -10.09 18.72 -9.53
CA ARG A 239 -10.33 20.16 -9.74
C ARG A 239 -9.07 21.01 -9.59
N HIS A 240 -8.12 20.60 -8.76
CA HIS A 240 -6.90 21.34 -8.44
C HIS A 240 -5.67 20.47 -8.68
N ILE A 241 -5.39 20.20 -9.97
CA ILE A 241 -4.28 19.34 -10.38
C ILE A 241 -2.94 19.99 -10.02
N ARG A 242 -2.19 19.31 -9.15
CA ARG A 242 -0.81 19.62 -8.75
C ARG A 242 0.08 18.39 -8.98
N PRO A 243 1.42 18.54 -9.03
CA PRO A 243 2.30 17.38 -9.17
C PRO A 243 2.06 16.27 -8.14
N VAL A 244 1.78 16.64 -6.88
CA VAL A 244 1.44 15.66 -5.84
C VAL A 244 0.09 14.99 -6.08
N SER A 245 -0.90 15.71 -6.65
CA SER A 245 -2.21 15.14 -7.01
C SER A 245 -2.06 14.00 -8.01
N ILE A 246 -1.25 14.22 -9.06
CA ILE A 246 -0.98 13.20 -10.07
C ILE A 246 -0.23 12.01 -9.48
N LEU A 247 0.76 12.25 -8.62
CA LEU A 247 1.50 11.17 -7.96
C LEU A 247 0.57 10.30 -7.11
N LEU A 248 -0.30 10.90 -6.30
CA LEU A 248 -1.28 10.16 -5.48
C LEU A 248 -2.29 9.38 -6.33
N LEU A 249 -2.79 9.97 -7.42
CA LEU A 249 -3.72 9.30 -8.34
C LEU A 249 -3.04 8.13 -9.07
N LEU A 250 -1.81 8.32 -9.56
CA LEU A 250 -1.05 7.24 -10.18
C LEU A 250 -0.77 6.11 -9.18
N TRP A 251 -0.39 6.46 -7.96
CA TRP A 251 -0.13 5.48 -6.91
C TRP A 251 -1.40 4.69 -6.56
N PHE A 252 -2.57 5.34 -6.52
CA PHE A 252 -3.83 4.66 -6.22
C PHE A 252 -4.32 3.79 -7.37
N PHE A 253 -4.40 4.34 -8.60
CA PHE A 253 -5.07 3.67 -9.71
C PHE A 253 -4.16 2.70 -10.48
N LEU A 254 -2.89 3.03 -10.69
CA LEU A 254 -2.04 2.28 -11.60
C LEU A 254 -1.76 0.83 -11.15
N PRO A 255 -1.50 0.52 -9.87
CA PRO A 255 -1.36 -0.86 -9.41
C PRO A 255 -2.62 -1.70 -9.63
N LEU A 256 -3.80 -1.07 -9.56
CA LEU A 256 -5.09 -1.76 -9.74
C LEU A 256 -5.37 -2.09 -11.22
N THR A 257 -4.72 -1.40 -12.17
CA THR A 257 -4.93 -1.66 -13.61
C THR A 257 -4.51 -3.06 -14.04
N ARG A 258 -3.63 -3.72 -13.31
CA ARG A 258 -3.23 -5.11 -13.61
C ARG A 258 -4.41 -6.08 -13.67
N TYR A 259 -5.45 -5.83 -12.88
CA TYR A 259 -6.63 -6.69 -12.81
C TYR A 259 -7.60 -6.52 -13.99
N PHE A 260 -7.35 -5.59 -14.92
CA PHE A 260 -8.00 -5.58 -16.22
C PHE A 260 -7.49 -6.70 -17.15
N ILE A 261 -6.36 -7.33 -16.80
CA ILE A 261 -5.82 -8.48 -17.52
C ILE A 261 -6.43 -9.74 -16.92
N PRO A 262 -7.31 -10.47 -17.63
CA PRO A 262 -8.10 -11.58 -17.06
C PRO A 262 -7.25 -12.74 -16.51
N THR A 263 -6.03 -12.91 -17.04
CA THR A 263 -5.11 -13.98 -16.64
C THR A 263 -4.34 -13.69 -15.35
N ILE A 264 -4.42 -12.47 -14.83
CA ILE A 264 -3.80 -12.12 -13.54
C ILE A 264 -4.75 -12.48 -12.43
N GLY A 265 -4.35 -13.44 -11.62
CA GLY A 265 -5.12 -13.92 -10.49
C GLY A 265 -5.22 -12.91 -9.35
N VAL A 266 -6.35 -12.93 -8.66
CA VAL A 266 -6.60 -12.17 -7.44
C VAL A 266 -7.35 -13.07 -6.45
N ILE A 267 -6.91 -13.06 -5.20
CA ILE A 267 -7.49 -13.81 -4.09
C ILE A 267 -7.41 -12.97 -2.81
N ASP A 268 -8.00 -13.43 -1.72
CA ASP A 268 -7.78 -12.94 -0.36
C ASP A 268 -8.10 -11.43 -0.15
N GLY A 269 -9.14 -10.95 -0.79
CA GLY A 269 -9.63 -9.59 -0.59
C GLY A 269 -8.64 -8.53 -1.05
N ILE A 270 -8.24 -7.62 -0.14
CA ILE A 270 -7.36 -6.48 -0.46
C ILE A 270 -5.87 -6.78 -0.36
N ARG A 271 -5.48 -7.93 0.17
CA ARG A 271 -4.12 -8.31 0.50
C ARG A 271 -3.11 -8.06 -0.63
N HIS A 272 -3.49 -8.37 -1.86
CA HIS A 272 -2.56 -8.25 -2.98
C HIS A 272 -2.34 -6.81 -3.47
N PHE A 273 -3.10 -5.84 -2.97
CA PHE A 273 -3.02 -4.43 -3.36
C PHE A 273 -3.10 -3.47 -2.16
N GLU A 274 -2.60 -3.88 -0.99
CA GLU A 274 -2.55 -3.05 0.22
C GLU A 274 -1.77 -1.75 0.04
N GLU A 275 -0.82 -1.71 -0.89
CA GLU A 275 -0.08 -0.50 -1.24
C GLU A 275 -0.97 0.68 -1.63
N VAL A 276 -2.23 0.43 -2.05
CA VAL A 276 -3.17 1.50 -2.41
C VAL A 276 -3.94 2.08 -1.22
N LEU A 277 -3.89 1.45 -0.04
CA LEU A 277 -4.51 1.97 1.18
C LEU A 277 -3.86 3.28 1.65
N LEU A 278 -2.57 3.45 1.38
CA LEU A 278 -1.84 4.65 1.75
C LEU A 278 -2.29 5.87 0.93
N PRO A 279 -2.30 5.83 -0.43
CA PRO A 279 -2.85 6.94 -1.21
C PRO A 279 -4.36 7.10 -1.01
N LEU A 280 -5.13 6.04 -0.72
CA LEU A 280 -6.54 6.15 -0.35
C LEU A 280 -6.69 7.02 0.90
N SER A 281 -5.92 6.72 1.96
CA SER A 281 -5.91 7.49 3.22
C SER A 281 -5.45 8.94 3.01
N ALA A 282 -4.45 9.15 2.14
CA ALA A 282 -3.97 10.49 1.77
C ALA A 282 -5.06 11.31 1.06
N ILE A 283 -5.73 10.72 0.08
CA ILE A 283 -6.81 11.37 -0.67
C ILE A 283 -8.00 11.66 0.25
N ALA A 284 -8.38 10.73 1.11
CA ALA A 284 -9.42 10.93 2.11
C ALA A 284 -9.06 12.08 3.07
N ALA A 285 -7.81 12.15 3.52
CA ALA A 285 -7.33 13.24 4.38
C ALA A 285 -7.42 14.61 3.71
N ILE A 286 -7.12 14.69 2.43
CA ILE A 286 -7.31 15.92 1.64
C ILE A 286 -8.81 16.29 1.61
N GLY A 287 -9.70 15.32 1.49
CA GLY A 287 -11.15 15.53 1.53
C GLY A 287 -11.64 16.05 2.88
N LEU A 288 -11.17 15.46 3.98
CA LEU A 288 -11.46 15.92 5.33
C LEU A 288 -10.92 17.33 5.54
N ASP A 289 -9.66 17.59 5.20
CA ASP A 289 -9.03 18.89 5.34
C ASP A 289 -9.80 19.98 4.56
N ARG A 290 -10.24 19.64 3.34
CA ARG A 290 -11.08 20.53 2.52
C ARG A 290 -12.42 20.80 3.17
N LEU A 291 -13.12 19.78 3.69
CA LEU A 291 -14.38 19.97 4.38
C LEU A 291 -14.23 20.87 5.61
N LEU A 292 -13.21 20.60 6.43
CA LEU A 292 -12.93 21.38 7.63
C LEU A 292 -12.56 22.85 7.35
N SER A 293 -12.03 23.15 6.18
CA SER A 293 -11.71 24.53 5.79
C SER A 293 -12.95 25.42 5.62
N PHE A 294 -14.14 24.83 5.46
CA PHE A 294 -15.43 25.55 5.40
C PHE A 294 -16.18 25.51 6.72
N ALA A 295 -15.77 24.67 7.68
CA ALA A 295 -16.46 24.49 8.96
C ALA A 295 -16.01 25.55 9.97
N ARG A 296 -16.96 26.00 10.82
CA ARG A 296 -16.61 26.81 12.00
C ARG A 296 -15.77 25.99 12.97
N PRO A 297 -14.86 26.60 13.77
CA PRO A 297 -13.95 25.85 14.65
C PRO A 297 -14.64 24.85 15.59
N GLY A 298 -15.80 25.18 16.15
CA GLY A 298 -16.57 24.26 16.98
C GLY A 298 -17.08 23.04 16.23
N LEU A 299 -17.64 23.26 15.03
CA LEU A 299 -18.12 22.17 14.16
C LEU A 299 -16.95 21.31 13.68
N ALA A 300 -15.81 21.92 13.32
CA ALA A 300 -14.61 21.16 12.92
C ALA A 300 -14.15 20.19 14.04
N LYS A 301 -14.12 20.65 15.30
CA LYS A 301 -13.79 19.78 16.45
C LYS A 301 -14.77 18.63 16.60
N LEU A 302 -16.07 18.89 16.46
CA LEU A 302 -17.11 17.86 16.54
C LEU A 302 -16.98 16.83 15.42
N ILE A 303 -16.70 17.26 14.18
CA ILE A 303 -16.45 16.36 13.03
C ILE A 303 -15.24 15.47 13.33
N LEU A 304 -14.12 16.04 13.78
CA LEU A 304 -12.92 15.26 14.10
C LEU A 304 -13.19 14.25 15.22
N LEU A 305 -13.85 14.68 16.29
CA LEU A 305 -14.22 13.80 17.40
C LEU A 305 -15.10 12.64 16.90
N PHE A 306 -16.13 12.94 16.14
CA PHE A 306 -17.05 11.93 15.59
C PHE A 306 -16.31 10.93 14.70
N VAL A 307 -15.53 11.42 13.73
CA VAL A 307 -14.82 10.59 12.75
C VAL A 307 -13.84 9.63 13.44
N TYR A 308 -12.98 10.15 14.32
CA TYR A 308 -11.97 9.31 14.96
C TYR A 308 -12.52 8.42 16.06
N SER A 309 -13.56 8.86 16.79
CA SER A 309 -14.27 7.99 17.72
C SER A 309 -14.94 6.82 17.01
N LEU A 310 -15.58 7.06 15.86
CA LEU A 310 -16.18 6.00 15.06
C LEU A 310 -15.13 4.96 14.61
N LEU A 311 -13.98 5.40 14.11
CA LEU A 311 -12.91 4.50 13.69
C LEU A 311 -12.33 3.71 14.86
N LEU A 312 -12.10 4.34 16.00
CA LEU A 312 -11.62 3.67 17.23
C LEU A 312 -12.62 2.63 17.74
N ILE A 313 -13.92 2.97 17.77
CA ILE A 313 -14.98 2.05 18.13
C ILE A 313 -15.01 0.86 17.17
N THR A 314 -14.87 1.11 15.85
CA THR A 314 -14.83 0.05 14.84
C THR A 314 -13.68 -0.92 15.09
N ILE A 315 -12.45 -0.41 15.34
CA ILE A 315 -11.32 -1.26 15.70
C ILE A 315 -11.58 -2.06 16.96
N GLY A 316 -12.13 -1.43 18.01
CA GLY A 316 -12.43 -2.09 19.28
C GLY A 316 -13.49 -3.18 19.15
N VAL A 317 -14.55 -2.94 18.37
CA VAL A 317 -15.62 -3.93 18.13
C VAL A 317 -15.12 -5.15 17.37
N TYR A 318 -14.20 -4.96 16.42
CA TYR A 318 -13.64 -6.06 15.63
C TYR A 318 -12.41 -6.72 16.26
N HIS A 319 -11.90 -6.19 17.41
CA HIS A 319 -10.72 -6.77 18.04
C HIS A 319 -10.98 -8.19 18.59
N PRO A 320 -10.09 -9.17 18.32
CA PRO A 320 -8.81 -9.11 17.57
C PRO A 320 -8.93 -9.41 16.07
N TYR A 321 -10.12 -9.47 15.50
CA TYR A 321 -10.43 -9.92 14.14
C TYR A 321 -10.63 -8.76 13.15
N GLN A 322 -9.85 -7.68 13.25
CA GLN A 322 -9.98 -6.51 12.36
C GLN A 322 -9.77 -6.85 10.88
N ILE A 323 -9.04 -7.91 10.61
CA ILE A 323 -8.82 -8.43 9.26
C ILE A 323 -10.14 -8.91 8.59
N ALA A 324 -11.13 -9.33 9.39
CA ALA A 324 -12.46 -9.74 8.93
C ALA A 324 -13.45 -8.56 8.86
N TYR A 325 -12.96 -7.30 8.88
CA TYR A 325 -13.82 -6.14 8.78
C TYR A 325 -14.46 -6.01 7.39
N PHE A 326 -15.76 -5.85 7.39
CA PHE A 326 -16.58 -5.38 6.28
C PHE A 326 -17.46 -4.24 6.75
N ASN A 327 -17.74 -3.28 5.88
CA ASN A 327 -18.55 -2.14 6.24
C ASN A 327 -20.07 -2.42 6.11
N GLU A 328 -20.87 -1.41 6.42
CA GLU A 328 -22.33 -1.49 6.50
C GLU A 328 -23.00 -1.72 5.14
N LEU A 329 -22.32 -1.43 4.02
CA LEU A 329 -22.87 -1.66 2.66
C LEU A 329 -23.19 -3.13 2.41
N VAL A 330 -22.44 -4.02 3.03
CA VAL A 330 -22.66 -5.48 2.91
C VAL A 330 -23.19 -6.09 4.21
N GLY A 331 -23.60 -5.27 5.18
CA GLY A 331 -24.12 -5.71 6.49
C GLY A 331 -23.05 -6.11 7.49
N GLY A 332 -21.84 -5.55 7.38
CA GLY A 332 -20.70 -5.87 8.22
C GLY A 332 -20.20 -7.29 7.99
N ALA A 333 -19.39 -7.83 8.94
CA ALA A 333 -18.88 -9.20 8.85
C ALA A 333 -20.01 -10.24 8.77
N LYS A 334 -21.10 -10.06 9.50
CA LYS A 334 -22.27 -10.98 9.47
C LYS A 334 -22.92 -11.04 8.09
N GLY A 335 -23.05 -9.92 7.40
CA GLY A 335 -23.63 -9.86 6.07
C GLY A 335 -22.68 -10.34 4.97
N ALA A 336 -21.38 -10.41 5.27
CA ALA A 336 -20.34 -10.89 4.37
C ALA A 336 -20.20 -12.43 4.38
N VAL A 337 -20.65 -13.12 5.45
CA VAL A 337 -20.59 -14.58 5.55
C VAL A 337 -21.27 -15.25 4.34
N GLY A 338 -20.58 -16.18 3.70
CA GLY A 338 -21.05 -16.91 2.53
C GLY A 338 -21.12 -16.09 1.24
N LYS A 339 -20.70 -14.81 1.27
CA LYS A 339 -20.68 -13.93 0.08
C LYS A 339 -19.29 -13.46 -0.28
N TYR A 340 -18.37 -13.40 0.69
CA TYR A 340 -17.00 -12.92 0.53
C TYR A 340 -16.05 -13.75 1.39
N ASP A 341 -14.77 -13.77 1.02
CA ASP A 341 -13.71 -14.31 1.84
C ASP A 341 -13.51 -13.39 3.06
N LEU A 342 -13.80 -13.90 4.25
CA LEU A 342 -13.76 -13.09 5.47
C LEU A 342 -12.33 -12.88 5.95
N ASP A 343 -11.56 -13.96 5.95
CA ASP A 343 -10.23 -14.01 6.53
C ASP A 343 -9.35 -14.99 5.77
N TYR A 344 -8.15 -14.55 5.46
CA TYR A 344 -7.14 -15.36 4.81
C TYR A 344 -6.34 -16.22 5.80
N TRP A 345 -6.13 -15.72 7.02
CA TRP A 345 -5.22 -16.31 7.98
C TRP A 345 -5.86 -17.40 8.87
N GLY A 346 -7.16 -17.61 8.77
CA GLY A 346 -7.90 -18.63 9.51
C GLY A 346 -7.99 -18.35 11.01
N THR A 347 -8.14 -17.05 11.36
CA THR A 347 -8.31 -16.61 12.75
C THR A 347 -9.71 -16.80 13.27
#